data_784135d69b826d88dfb86fde083305b6
#
_entry.id   784135d69b826d88dfb86fde083305b6
#
_cell.length_a   1.000
_cell.length_b   1.000
_cell.length_c   1.000
_cell.angle_alpha   90.00
_cell.angle_beta   90.00
_cell.angle_gamma   90.00
#
_symmetry.space_group_name_H-M   'P 1'
#
loop_
_entity.id
_entity.type
_entity.pdbx_description
1 polymer ?
#
loop_
_entity_poly.entity_id
_entity_poly.type
_entity_poly.pdbx_seq_one_letter_code
_entity_poly.pdbx_strand_id
1 'polypeptide(L)'
;EKNASASLWDIGDGVLCVEFTGKMNALDQDVFAIYEKAIKLIGDGSGDYKALTIYNEGSHFSAGANLGLAIFAINIALWPQIEDLVSGGQKIYQKLKYADFPVVSAPSGMALGGGCEILLHSDHVQAHAETYTGLVEVGVGLIPGWGGCKEMILRYMQMEAANYNKAGNGE
;
A
#
# COMPACT_ATOMS: atom_id res chain seq x y z
N GLU A 1 15.88 5.80 8.26
CA GLU A 1 16.54 5.28 7.04
C GLU A 1 15.93 5.93 5.81
N LYS A 2 16.69 6.06 4.71
CA LYS A 2 16.22 6.71 3.48
C LYS A 2 16.90 6.11 2.25
N ASN A 3 16.15 5.98 1.15
CA ASN A 3 16.66 5.69 -0.19
C ASN A 3 16.15 6.71 -1.22
N ALA A 4 16.22 6.40 -2.50
CA ALA A 4 15.82 7.35 -3.55
C ALA A 4 14.30 7.64 -3.58
N SER A 5 13.46 6.67 -3.19
CA SER A 5 12.00 6.73 -3.37
C SER A 5 11.22 6.79 -2.06
N ALA A 6 11.83 6.47 -0.92
CA ALA A 6 11.13 6.46 0.37
C ALA A 6 12.05 6.69 1.57
N SER A 7 11.44 7.06 2.68
CA SER A 7 12.08 7.23 4.00
C SER A 7 11.35 6.41 5.04
N LEU A 8 12.09 5.93 6.03
CA LEU A 8 11.58 5.28 7.23
C LEU A 8 11.96 6.13 8.44
N TRP A 9 10.95 6.59 9.17
CA TRP A 9 11.07 7.47 10.32
C TRP A 9 10.63 6.74 11.59
N ASP A 10 11.33 7.01 12.68
CA ASP A 10 10.81 6.76 14.02
C ASP A 10 10.05 8.04 14.46
N ILE A 11 8.76 7.92 14.69
CA ILE A 11 7.91 9.04 15.08
C ILE A 11 7.55 9.02 16.56
N GLY A 12 8.21 8.16 17.33
CA GLY A 12 8.02 8.00 18.78
C GLY A 12 6.99 6.93 19.14
N ASP A 13 6.88 6.65 20.41
CA ASP A 13 5.93 5.68 21.00
C ASP A 13 5.98 4.26 20.42
N GLY A 14 7.10 3.90 19.79
CA GLY A 14 7.29 2.62 19.12
C GLY A 14 6.60 2.54 17.75
N VAL A 15 6.32 3.66 17.11
CA VAL A 15 5.69 3.73 15.79
C VAL A 15 6.71 4.11 14.73
N LEU A 16 6.81 3.28 13.71
CA LEU A 16 7.55 3.61 12.48
C LEU A 16 6.61 4.25 11.45
N CYS A 17 7.13 5.21 10.69
CA CYS A 17 6.42 5.83 9.58
C CYS A 17 7.20 5.62 8.27
N VAL A 18 6.51 5.02 7.28
CA VAL A 18 6.98 5.00 5.90
C VAL A 18 6.44 6.22 5.17
N GLU A 19 7.34 6.98 4.57
CA GLU A 19 7.05 8.15 3.74
C GLU A 19 7.62 7.93 2.34
N PHE A 20 6.80 8.10 1.30
CA PHE A 20 7.27 8.10 -0.09
C PHE A 20 7.77 9.50 -0.45
N THR A 21 8.92 9.57 -1.10
CA THR A 21 9.59 10.84 -1.43
C THR A 21 9.92 10.97 -2.92
N GLY A 22 9.50 9.99 -3.71
CA GLY A 22 9.67 9.97 -5.16
C GLY A 22 8.69 10.88 -5.90
N LYS A 23 8.91 11.08 -7.19
CA LYS A 23 8.00 11.86 -8.05
C LYS A 23 6.61 11.21 -8.06
N MET A 24 5.56 11.99 -7.75
CA MET A 24 4.17 11.52 -7.62
C MET A 24 3.99 10.41 -6.57
N ASN A 25 4.96 10.21 -5.70
CA ASN A 25 5.00 9.10 -4.76
C ASN A 25 4.74 7.74 -5.45
N ALA A 26 5.33 7.60 -6.65
CA ALA A 26 5.22 6.37 -7.42
C ALA A 26 5.94 5.21 -6.72
N LEU A 27 5.33 4.04 -6.80
CA LEU A 27 5.79 2.84 -6.13
C LEU A 27 6.76 2.07 -7.03
N ASP A 28 7.91 1.74 -6.47
CA ASP A 28 8.98 1.01 -7.10
C ASP A 28 9.68 0.05 -6.11
N GLN A 29 10.76 -0.59 -6.54
CA GLN A 29 11.49 -1.53 -5.69
C GLN A 29 12.18 -0.87 -4.50
N ASP A 30 12.56 0.40 -4.59
CA ASP A 30 13.13 1.16 -3.48
C ASP A 30 12.09 1.39 -2.37
N VAL A 31 10.83 1.68 -2.74
CA VAL A 31 9.71 1.73 -1.79
C VAL A 31 9.52 0.38 -1.12
N PHE A 32 9.56 -0.73 -1.89
CA PHE A 32 9.40 -2.07 -1.34
C PHE A 32 10.52 -2.45 -0.37
N ALA A 33 11.75 -2.01 -0.64
CA ALA A 33 12.88 -2.23 0.27
C ALA A 33 12.68 -1.52 1.62
N ILE A 34 12.09 -0.32 1.64
CA ILE A 34 11.76 0.39 2.90
C ILE A 34 10.66 -0.34 3.67
N TYR A 35 9.62 -0.85 2.98
CA TYR A 35 8.60 -1.69 3.64
C TYR A 35 9.20 -2.96 4.26
N GLU A 36 10.03 -3.69 3.51
CA GLU A 36 10.71 -4.89 4.04
C GLU A 36 11.52 -4.57 5.30
N LYS A 37 12.22 -3.43 5.29
CA LYS A 37 12.99 -2.98 6.43
C LYS A 37 12.10 -2.66 7.63
N ALA A 38 11.00 -1.93 7.43
CA ALA A 38 10.06 -1.58 8.47
C ALA A 38 9.43 -2.84 9.11
N ILE A 39 8.92 -3.74 8.25
CA ILE A 39 8.32 -5.01 8.69
C ILE A 39 9.30 -5.84 9.50
N LYS A 40 10.56 -5.92 9.05
CA LYS A 40 11.60 -6.65 9.76
C LYS A 40 11.91 -6.02 11.13
N LEU A 41 12.09 -4.70 11.20
CA LEU A 41 12.42 -4.01 12.46
C LEU A 41 11.33 -4.16 13.52
N ILE A 42 10.06 -4.19 13.09
CA ILE A 42 8.94 -4.39 14.02
C ILE A 42 8.81 -5.87 14.38
N GLY A 43 8.88 -6.76 13.38
CA GLY A 43 8.60 -8.19 13.56
C GLY A 43 9.68 -8.99 14.28
N ASP A 44 10.97 -8.58 14.18
CA ASP A 44 12.07 -9.29 14.86
C ASP A 44 12.36 -8.77 16.28
N GLY A 45 11.60 -7.74 16.73
CA GLY A 45 11.77 -7.17 18.06
C GLY A 45 13.13 -6.51 18.29
N SER A 46 13.86 -6.17 17.22
CA SER A 46 15.18 -5.53 17.32
C SER A 46 15.16 -4.08 17.82
N GLY A 47 13.95 -3.54 18.02
CA GLY A 47 13.69 -2.26 18.63
C GLY A 47 12.35 -2.30 19.39
N ASP A 48 12.02 -1.25 20.14
CA ASP A 48 10.73 -1.14 20.85
C ASP A 48 9.57 -0.76 19.89
N TYR A 49 9.70 -1.13 18.60
CA TYR A 49 8.71 -0.84 17.58
C TYR A 49 7.54 -1.84 17.61
N LYS A 50 6.32 -1.34 17.49
CA LYS A 50 5.09 -2.12 17.64
C LYS A 50 3.99 -1.78 16.64
N ALA A 51 4.19 -0.77 15.79
CA ALA A 51 3.20 -0.35 14.78
C ALA A 51 3.87 0.32 13.59
N LEU A 52 3.19 0.26 12.44
CA LEU A 52 3.58 0.94 11.22
C LEU A 52 2.49 1.91 10.77
N THR A 53 2.88 3.14 10.47
CA THR A 53 2.03 4.09 9.74
C THR A 53 2.61 4.37 8.35
N ILE A 54 1.73 4.73 7.42
CA ILE A 54 2.09 5.11 6.06
C ILE A 54 1.48 6.49 5.83
N TYR A 55 2.33 7.50 5.72
CA TYR A 55 1.93 8.88 5.55
C TYR A 55 2.94 9.62 4.67
N ASN A 56 2.47 10.51 3.82
CA ASN A 56 3.31 11.31 2.96
C ASN A 56 3.02 12.80 3.13
N GLU A 57 4.06 13.59 3.29
CA GLU A 57 3.97 15.03 3.08
C GLU A 57 3.72 15.33 1.60
N GLY A 58 2.94 16.37 1.31
CA GLY A 58 2.68 16.80 -0.06
C GLY A 58 1.23 16.58 -0.51
N SER A 59 0.99 16.80 -1.81
CA SER A 59 -0.36 16.89 -2.37
C SER A 59 -1.01 15.53 -2.68
N HIS A 60 -0.24 14.44 -2.69
CA HIS A 60 -0.74 13.12 -3.08
C HIS A 60 -0.16 12.03 -2.20
N PHE A 61 -0.99 11.04 -1.89
CA PHE A 61 -0.53 9.84 -1.18
C PHE A 61 0.34 8.98 -2.11
N SER A 62 -0.19 8.55 -3.25
CA SER A 62 0.57 7.83 -4.28
C SER A 62 -0.23 7.76 -5.59
N ALA A 63 0.44 7.96 -6.71
CA ALA A 63 -0.13 7.71 -8.04
C ALA A 63 -0.09 6.23 -8.47
N GLY A 64 0.37 5.32 -7.60
CA GLY A 64 0.51 3.89 -7.89
C GLY A 64 1.87 3.51 -8.46
N ALA A 65 1.94 2.40 -9.18
CA ALA A 65 3.17 1.87 -9.74
C ALA A 65 3.88 2.85 -10.70
N ASN A 66 5.20 2.79 -10.74
CA ASN A 66 6.00 3.58 -11.69
C ASN A 66 5.79 3.06 -13.13
N LEU A 67 4.76 3.58 -13.80
CA LEU A 67 4.39 3.16 -15.16
C LEU A 67 5.49 3.46 -16.19
N GLY A 68 6.32 4.48 -15.98
CA GLY A 68 7.43 4.78 -16.88
C GLY A 68 8.43 3.63 -16.97
N LEU A 69 8.80 3.07 -15.82
CA LEU A 69 9.68 1.89 -15.75
C LEU A 69 8.99 0.64 -16.32
N ALA A 70 7.70 0.43 -16.03
CA ALA A 70 6.96 -0.71 -16.55
C ALA A 70 6.86 -0.66 -18.09
N ILE A 71 6.48 0.48 -18.67
CA ILE A 71 6.40 0.66 -20.12
C ILE A 71 7.77 0.47 -20.79
N PHE A 72 8.83 1.01 -20.20
CA PHE A 72 10.19 0.81 -20.70
C PHE A 72 10.53 -0.69 -20.73
N ALA A 73 10.31 -1.41 -19.63
CA ALA A 73 10.56 -2.83 -19.53
C ALA A 73 9.75 -3.66 -20.55
N ILE A 74 8.48 -3.31 -20.78
CA ILE A 74 7.62 -3.94 -21.79
C ILE A 74 8.19 -3.75 -23.20
N ASN A 75 8.60 -2.53 -23.55
CA ASN A 75 9.10 -2.18 -24.89
C ASN A 75 10.38 -2.94 -25.27
N ILE A 76 11.19 -3.33 -24.29
CA ILE A 76 12.42 -4.09 -24.52
C ILE A 76 12.32 -5.55 -24.04
N ALA A 77 11.09 -6.03 -23.79
CA ALA A 77 10.76 -7.39 -23.42
C ALA A 77 11.50 -7.92 -22.16
N LEU A 78 11.67 -7.08 -21.15
CA LEU A 78 12.23 -7.46 -19.84
C LEU A 78 11.19 -8.15 -18.96
N TRP A 79 10.64 -9.25 -19.42
CA TRP A 79 9.56 -9.98 -18.75
C TRP A 79 9.91 -10.43 -17.31
N PRO A 80 11.13 -10.92 -17.01
CA PRO A 80 11.49 -11.26 -15.63
C PRO A 80 11.41 -10.07 -14.68
N GLN A 81 11.84 -8.88 -15.09
CA GLN A 81 11.78 -7.67 -14.27
C GLN A 81 10.34 -7.20 -14.01
N ILE A 82 9.46 -7.40 -15.00
CA ILE A 82 8.02 -7.13 -14.83
C ILE A 82 7.41 -8.12 -13.83
N GLU A 83 7.75 -9.40 -13.94
CA GLU A 83 7.31 -10.44 -13.00
C GLU A 83 7.82 -10.14 -11.58
N ASP A 84 9.08 -9.73 -11.43
CA ASP A 84 9.65 -9.34 -10.14
C ASP A 84 8.94 -8.12 -9.53
N LEU A 85 8.60 -7.12 -10.34
CA LEU A 85 7.85 -5.95 -9.88
C LEU A 85 6.46 -6.34 -9.38
N VAL A 86 5.73 -7.15 -10.17
CA VAL A 86 4.37 -7.58 -9.81
C VAL A 86 4.40 -8.49 -8.58
N SER A 87 5.24 -9.52 -8.58
CA SER A 87 5.34 -10.47 -7.47
C SER A 87 5.89 -9.82 -6.20
N GLY A 88 6.81 -8.87 -6.34
CA GLY A 88 7.36 -8.09 -5.23
C GLY A 88 6.27 -7.29 -4.53
N GLY A 89 5.46 -6.53 -5.25
CA GLY A 89 4.34 -5.77 -4.70
C GLY A 89 3.31 -6.67 -4.03
N GLN A 90 2.94 -7.79 -4.66
CA GLN A 90 2.03 -8.77 -4.06
C GLN A 90 2.54 -9.30 -2.72
N LYS A 91 3.82 -9.67 -2.65
CA LYS A 91 4.45 -10.17 -1.42
C LYS A 91 4.47 -9.12 -0.31
N ILE A 92 4.83 -7.88 -0.64
CA ILE A 92 4.85 -6.78 0.33
C ILE A 92 3.46 -6.50 0.87
N TYR A 93 2.46 -6.39 0.01
CA TYR A 93 1.10 -6.08 0.45
C TYR A 93 0.48 -7.21 1.28
N GLN A 94 0.80 -8.47 0.97
CA GLN A 94 0.42 -9.59 1.83
C GLN A 94 1.10 -9.52 3.20
N LYS A 95 2.39 -9.15 3.26
CA LYS A 95 3.09 -8.97 4.54
C LYS A 95 2.49 -7.83 5.37
N LEU A 96 2.06 -6.73 4.75
CA LEU A 96 1.37 -5.65 5.46
C LEU A 96 0.02 -6.13 6.00
N LYS A 97 -0.78 -6.80 5.17
CA LYS A 97 -2.12 -7.27 5.54
C LYS A 97 -2.14 -8.31 6.66
N TYR A 98 -1.13 -9.16 6.70
CA TYR A 98 -1.03 -10.27 7.68
C TYR A 98 0.09 -10.03 8.68
N ALA A 99 0.49 -8.78 8.90
CA ALA A 99 1.45 -8.41 9.92
C ALA A 99 0.88 -8.67 11.32
N ASP A 100 1.74 -9.10 12.24
CA ASP A 100 1.37 -9.31 13.65
C ASP A 100 1.34 -7.99 14.46
N PHE A 101 1.35 -6.86 13.77
CA PHE A 101 1.32 -5.51 14.33
C PHE A 101 0.41 -4.60 13.51
N PRO A 102 -0.16 -3.55 14.11
CA PRO A 102 -1.04 -2.62 13.40
C PRO A 102 -0.36 -1.89 12.25
N VAL A 103 -1.03 -1.85 11.09
CA VAL A 103 -0.64 -1.07 9.92
C VAL A 103 -1.73 -0.06 9.62
N VAL A 104 -1.40 1.23 9.72
CA VAL A 104 -2.34 2.34 9.52
C VAL A 104 -1.89 3.21 8.38
N SER A 105 -2.76 3.43 7.39
CA SER A 105 -2.51 4.37 6.30
C SER A 105 -3.27 5.68 6.51
N ALA A 106 -2.58 6.80 6.32
CA ALA A 106 -3.14 8.14 6.44
C ALA A 106 -3.05 8.90 5.10
N PRO A 107 -3.92 8.56 4.11
CA PRO A 107 -3.86 9.16 2.79
C PRO A 107 -4.41 10.59 2.78
N SER A 108 -3.77 11.45 1.98
CA SER A 108 -4.25 12.77 1.59
C SER A 108 -4.09 12.94 0.08
N GLY A 109 -5.03 13.59 -0.59
CA GLY A 109 -5.05 13.74 -2.03
C GLY A 109 -5.21 12.40 -2.77
N MET A 110 -4.50 12.19 -3.87
CA MET A 110 -4.65 10.99 -4.70
C MET A 110 -3.96 9.77 -4.09
N ALA A 111 -4.72 8.67 -3.98
CA ALA A 111 -4.24 7.33 -3.64
C ALA A 111 -4.76 6.35 -4.71
N LEU A 112 -4.06 6.26 -5.84
CA LEU A 112 -4.54 5.58 -7.05
C LEU A 112 -3.78 4.29 -7.34
N GLY A 113 -4.46 3.34 -7.99
CA GLY A 113 -3.85 2.08 -8.38
C GLY A 113 -3.18 1.37 -7.21
N GLY A 114 -1.88 1.11 -7.31
CA GLY A 114 -1.08 0.54 -6.21
C GLY A 114 -1.16 1.34 -4.91
N GLY A 115 -1.37 2.67 -4.97
CA GLY A 115 -1.63 3.48 -3.77
C GLY A 115 -2.96 3.15 -3.11
N CYS A 116 -4.02 2.91 -3.89
CA CYS A 116 -5.29 2.39 -3.39
C CYS A 116 -5.11 0.98 -2.81
N GLU A 117 -4.31 0.13 -3.46
CA GLU A 117 -4.05 -1.22 -2.99
C GLU A 117 -3.33 -1.24 -1.63
N ILE A 118 -2.46 -0.26 -1.31
CA ILE A 118 -1.91 -0.09 0.05
C ILE A 118 -3.03 0.09 1.07
N LEU A 119 -3.98 0.99 0.78
CA LEU A 119 -5.10 1.25 1.69
C LEU A 119 -5.93 -0.01 1.94
N LEU A 120 -6.14 -0.81 0.90
CA LEU A 120 -6.89 -2.06 0.98
C LEU A 120 -6.18 -3.16 1.79
N HIS A 121 -4.85 -3.06 1.93
CA HIS A 121 -4.03 -4.00 2.71
C HIS A 121 -3.63 -3.45 4.09
N SER A 122 -4.11 -2.28 4.48
CA SER A 122 -3.93 -1.73 5.82
C SER A 122 -5.05 -2.17 6.76
N ASP A 123 -4.76 -2.30 8.05
CA ASP A 123 -5.76 -2.61 9.07
C ASP A 123 -6.75 -1.47 9.25
N HIS A 124 -6.23 -0.24 9.21
CA HIS A 124 -7.05 0.97 9.31
C HIS A 124 -6.59 2.03 8.32
N VAL A 125 -7.55 2.81 7.83
CA VAL A 125 -7.31 3.94 6.95
C VAL A 125 -7.90 5.21 7.57
N GLN A 126 -7.04 6.14 7.96
CA GLN A 126 -7.43 7.46 8.43
C GLN A 126 -7.28 8.45 7.27
N ALA A 127 -8.29 8.51 6.42
CA ALA A 127 -8.27 9.35 5.24
C ALA A 127 -8.53 10.84 5.55
N HIS A 128 -7.79 11.71 4.89
CA HIS A 128 -8.15 13.14 4.81
C HIS A 128 -9.48 13.32 4.05
N ALA A 129 -10.24 14.36 4.35
CA ALA A 129 -11.55 14.62 3.75
C ALA A 129 -11.52 14.74 2.21
N GLU A 130 -10.40 15.20 1.65
CA GLU A 130 -10.21 15.35 0.21
C GLU A 130 -9.42 14.20 -0.43
N THR A 131 -9.42 13.02 0.20
CA THR A 131 -8.78 11.84 -0.39
C THR A 131 -9.56 11.36 -1.60
N TYR A 132 -8.87 11.22 -2.73
CA TYR A 132 -9.39 10.63 -3.96
C TYR A 132 -8.70 9.30 -4.20
N THR A 133 -9.45 8.20 -4.11
CA THR A 133 -8.87 6.85 -4.19
C THR A 133 -9.63 5.94 -5.15
N GLY A 134 -8.93 5.02 -5.78
CA GLY A 134 -9.53 4.02 -6.67
C GLY A 134 -8.51 3.17 -7.42
N LEU A 135 -9.02 2.06 -7.97
CA LEU A 135 -8.30 1.19 -8.87
C LEU A 135 -8.50 1.72 -10.29
N VAL A 136 -7.48 2.40 -10.84
CA VAL A 136 -7.58 3.15 -12.10
C VAL A 136 -6.83 2.50 -13.26
N GLU A 137 -6.29 1.31 -13.05
CA GLU A 137 -5.40 0.58 -13.97
C GLU A 137 -6.04 0.36 -15.33
N VAL A 138 -7.33 0.08 -15.41
CA VAL A 138 -8.05 -0.10 -16.68
C VAL A 138 -7.99 1.15 -17.58
N GLY A 139 -7.95 2.34 -16.98
CA GLY A 139 -7.81 3.59 -17.71
C GLY A 139 -6.49 3.73 -18.48
N VAL A 140 -5.49 2.93 -18.15
CA VAL A 140 -4.17 2.88 -18.81
C VAL A 140 -3.88 1.51 -19.46
N GLY A 141 -4.92 0.68 -19.63
CA GLY A 141 -4.82 -0.62 -20.30
C GLY A 141 -4.20 -1.73 -19.46
N LEU A 142 -4.21 -1.59 -18.14
CA LEU A 142 -3.71 -2.57 -17.18
C LEU A 142 -4.84 -3.11 -16.30
N ILE A 143 -4.52 -4.06 -15.43
CA ILE A 143 -5.39 -4.56 -14.35
C ILE A 143 -4.69 -4.33 -13.01
N PRO A 144 -5.45 -4.18 -11.89
CA PRO A 144 -4.87 -4.12 -10.55
C PRO A 144 -4.06 -5.37 -10.26
N GLY A 145 -2.74 -5.21 -10.11
CA GLY A 145 -1.79 -6.33 -10.06
C GLY A 145 -1.41 -6.77 -8.65
N TRP A 146 -1.65 -5.95 -7.63
CA TRP A 146 -1.18 -6.18 -6.26
C TRP A 146 -2.30 -6.58 -5.28
N GLY A 147 -3.43 -7.06 -5.81
CA GLY A 147 -4.51 -7.67 -5.02
C GLY A 147 -5.75 -6.80 -4.84
N GLY A 148 -5.81 -5.61 -5.43
CA GLY A 148 -6.90 -4.66 -5.23
C GLY A 148 -8.28 -5.22 -5.57
N CYS A 149 -8.43 -5.92 -6.69
CA CYS A 149 -9.69 -6.54 -7.08
C CYS A 149 -10.17 -7.55 -6.03
N LYS A 150 -9.27 -8.43 -5.55
CA LYS A 150 -9.57 -9.40 -4.52
C LYS A 150 -10.01 -8.72 -3.21
N GLU A 151 -9.26 -7.71 -2.77
CA GLU A 151 -9.54 -7.02 -1.52
C GLU A 151 -10.87 -6.26 -1.56
N MET A 152 -11.22 -5.64 -2.68
CA MET A 152 -12.53 -4.99 -2.85
C MET A 152 -13.68 -5.99 -2.73
N ILE A 153 -13.56 -7.17 -3.34
CA ILE A 153 -14.58 -8.22 -3.25
C ILE A 153 -14.71 -8.71 -1.80
N LEU A 154 -13.58 -9.00 -1.14
CA LEU A 154 -13.59 -9.48 0.25
C LEU A 154 -14.24 -8.46 1.21
N ARG A 155 -13.90 -7.17 1.07
CA ARG A 155 -14.49 -6.10 1.90
C ARG A 155 -15.99 -5.96 1.65
N TYR A 156 -16.43 -6.04 0.40
CA TYR A 156 -17.85 -6.02 0.07
C TYR A 156 -18.61 -7.20 0.70
N MET A 157 -18.07 -8.42 0.57
CA MET A 157 -18.69 -9.61 1.18
C MET A 157 -18.77 -9.52 2.70
N GLN A 158 -17.74 -8.98 3.36
CA GLN A 158 -17.73 -8.76 4.81
C GLN A 158 -18.79 -7.74 5.23
N MET A 159 -18.95 -6.65 4.47
CA MET A 159 -19.98 -5.63 4.71
C MET A 159 -21.39 -6.21 4.56
N GLU A 160 -21.64 -6.98 3.51
CA GLU A 160 -22.93 -7.63 3.28
C GLU A 160 -23.27 -8.63 4.40
N ALA A 161 -22.29 -9.45 4.81
CA ALA A 161 -22.49 -10.38 5.92
C ALA A 161 -22.79 -9.66 7.24
N ALA A 162 -22.11 -8.54 7.52
CA ALA A 162 -22.38 -7.73 8.71
C ALA A 162 -23.79 -7.12 8.68
N ASN A 163 -24.23 -6.59 7.53
CA ASN A 163 -25.57 -6.04 7.34
C ASN A 163 -26.67 -7.12 7.50
N TYR A 164 -26.44 -8.31 6.95
CA TYR A 164 -27.37 -9.43 7.10
C TYR A 164 -27.55 -9.84 8.57
N ASN A 165 -26.44 -9.92 9.33
CA ASN A 165 -26.49 -10.26 10.74
C ASN A 165 -27.22 -9.20 11.59
N LYS A 166 -27.07 -7.91 11.30
CA LYS A 166 -27.80 -6.82 11.96
C LYS A 166 -29.30 -6.93 11.68
N ALA A 167 -29.69 -7.11 10.42
CA ALA A 167 -31.09 -7.27 10.04
C ALA A 167 -31.76 -8.50 10.67
N GLY A 168 -31.00 -9.61 10.85
CA GLY A 168 -31.47 -10.84 11.50
C GLY A 168 -31.66 -10.70 13.02
N ASN A 169 -30.95 -9.78 13.67
CA ASN A 169 -31.04 -9.52 15.11
C ASN A 169 -32.06 -8.40 15.46
N GLY A 170 -32.75 -7.81 14.49
CA GLY A 170 -33.76 -6.78 14.72
C GLY A 170 -33.21 -5.42 15.13
N GLU A 171 -31.94 -5.12 14.80
CA GLU A 171 -31.29 -3.82 14.99
C GLU A 171 -31.35 -2.96 13.70
#